data_d38f5c8b3ad800b2b5b86fbd3aa1f99a
#
_entry.id   d38f5c8b3ad800b2b5b86fbd3aa1f99a
#
_cell.length_a   1.000
_cell.length_b   1.000
_cell.length_c   1.000
_cell.angle_alpha   90.00
_cell.angle_beta   90.00
_cell.angle_gamma   90.00
#
_symmetry.space_group_name_H-M   'P 1'
#
loop_
_entity.id
_entity.type
_entity.pdbx_description
1 polymer ?
#
loop_
_entity_poly.entity_id
_entity_poly.type
_entity_poly.pdbx_seq_one_letter_code
_entity_poly.pdbx_strand_id
1 'polypeptide(L)'
;QPRRIACMYMPHGVIMDQFWPKNQDDFLNSPPKIIQSLQPIMEQCLMMKGISGVPIAPFNGAPHALELSTWLTARLPNASSRGRINISISADQIMANYVGSQTLLPSLELATMPQTWKENQEGLHEAYYSHCSYRSPTQPVPAEIDPRNVLNRLFGKNGQEGRVSKVDPWDRQMLDKVLSGARDLRR
;
A
#
# COMPACT_ATOMS: atom_id res chain seq x y z
N GLN A 1 -15.89 -8.76 -15.18
CA GLN A 1 -15.55 -7.67 -14.23
C GLN A 1 -14.05 -7.43 -14.28
N PRO A 2 -13.58 -6.19 -14.20
CA PRO A 2 -12.16 -5.90 -14.14
C PRO A 2 -11.55 -6.48 -12.85
N ARG A 3 -10.34 -7.03 -12.98
CA ARG A 3 -9.59 -7.53 -11.81
C ARG A 3 -9.09 -6.34 -10.99
N ARG A 4 -9.18 -6.43 -9.66
CA ARG A 4 -8.67 -5.44 -8.72
C ARG A 4 -7.68 -6.11 -7.79
N ILE A 5 -6.59 -5.42 -7.51
CA ILE A 5 -5.52 -5.88 -6.62
C ILE A 5 -5.26 -4.75 -5.64
N ALA A 6 -5.13 -5.08 -4.36
CA ALA A 6 -4.77 -4.13 -3.32
C ALA A 6 -3.50 -4.61 -2.60
N CYS A 7 -2.54 -3.71 -2.45
CA CYS A 7 -1.34 -3.92 -1.67
C CYS A 7 -1.42 -3.00 -0.44
N MET A 8 -1.35 -3.55 0.76
CA MET A 8 -1.39 -2.79 2.01
C MET A 8 -0.10 -3.00 2.79
N TYR A 9 0.64 -1.90 2.99
CA TYR A 9 1.88 -1.91 3.75
C TYR A 9 1.61 -1.61 5.23
N MET A 10 2.13 -2.46 6.11
CA MET A 10 2.16 -2.23 7.55
C MET A 10 3.62 -2.08 8.00
N PRO A 11 4.03 -0.90 8.47
CA PRO A 11 5.38 -0.66 8.97
C PRO A 11 5.62 -1.31 10.34
N HIS A 12 6.89 -1.31 10.78
CA HIS A 12 7.33 -1.71 12.12
C HIS A 12 7.20 -3.19 12.49
N GLY A 13 6.86 -4.05 11.54
CA GLY A 13 6.74 -5.48 11.79
C GLY A 13 5.58 -5.84 12.72
N VAL A 14 5.65 -7.00 13.36
CA VAL A 14 4.59 -7.56 14.21
C VAL A 14 5.18 -8.26 15.43
N ILE A 15 4.39 -8.37 16.51
CA ILE A 15 4.73 -9.23 17.65
C ILE A 15 4.52 -10.68 17.21
N MET A 16 5.61 -11.40 16.98
CA MET A 16 5.62 -12.71 16.33
C MET A 16 4.67 -13.71 16.99
N ASP A 17 4.69 -13.82 18.32
CA ASP A 17 3.85 -14.78 19.06
C ASP A 17 2.36 -14.45 19.03
N GLN A 18 2.02 -13.20 18.71
CA GLN A 18 0.64 -12.74 18.62
C GLN A 18 0.14 -12.62 17.16
N PHE A 19 1.01 -12.86 16.20
CA PHE A 19 0.72 -12.76 14.77
C PHE A 19 0.71 -14.15 14.10
N TRP A 20 1.72 -14.99 14.40
CA TRP A 20 1.86 -16.28 13.72
C TRP A 20 1.07 -17.37 14.43
N PRO A 21 0.16 -18.07 13.74
CA PRO A 21 -0.49 -19.27 14.27
C PRO A 21 0.55 -20.38 14.44
N LYS A 22 0.34 -21.26 15.40
CA LYS A 22 1.22 -22.40 15.67
C LYS A 22 1.07 -23.50 14.63
N ASN A 23 -0.16 -23.68 14.13
CA ASN A 23 -0.51 -24.68 13.14
C ASN A 23 -1.73 -24.19 12.32
N GLN A 24 -2.21 -25.02 11.39
CA GLN A 24 -3.35 -24.70 10.54
C GLN A 24 -4.67 -24.63 11.28
N ASP A 25 -4.85 -25.42 12.33
CA ASP A 25 -6.09 -25.40 13.13
C ASP A 25 -6.18 -24.10 13.93
N ASP A 26 -5.10 -23.66 14.55
CA ASP A 26 -5.02 -22.36 15.21
C ASP A 26 -5.31 -21.22 14.19
N PHE A 27 -4.81 -21.34 12.96
CA PHE A 27 -5.06 -20.34 11.93
C PHE A 27 -6.55 -20.20 11.60
N LEU A 28 -7.27 -21.31 11.42
CA LEU A 28 -8.66 -21.31 11.00
C LEU A 28 -9.64 -21.07 12.14
N ASN A 29 -9.42 -21.73 13.28
CA ASN A 29 -10.41 -21.84 14.35
C ASN A 29 -10.11 -20.99 15.57
N SER A 30 -8.82 -20.66 15.81
CA SER A 30 -8.36 -19.95 17.00
C SER A 30 -7.22 -18.99 16.67
N PRO A 31 -7.41 -18.06 15.71
CA PRO A 31 -6.33 -17.22 15.21
C PRO A 31 -5.72 -16.35 16.30
N PRO A 32 -4.40 -16.10 16.23
CA PRO A 32 -3.73 -15.18 17.13
C PRO A 32 -4.36 -13.80 17.15
N LYS A 33 -4.21 -13.10 18.28
CA LYS A 33 -4.91 -11.84 18.57
C LYS A 33 -4.80 -10.78 17.46
N ILE A 34 -3.63 -10.62 16.84
CA ILE A 34 -3.40 -9.58 15.83
C ILE A 34 -4.20 -9.85 14.56
N ILE A 35 -4.37 -11.12 14.18
CA ILE A 35 -5.09 -11.51 12.96
C ILE A 35 -6.53 -11.98 13.24
N GLN A 36 -6.98 -11.95 14.48
CA GLN A 36 -8.30 -12.43 14.88
C GLN A 36 -9.44 -11.71 14.15
N SER A 37 -9.28 -10.45 13.81
CA SER A 37 -10.26 -9.69 13.02
C SER A 37 -10.48 -10.22 11.60
N LEU A 38 -9.56 -11.04 11.08
CA LEU A 38 -9.68 -11.70 9.78
C LEU A 38 -10.52 -13.00 9.84
N GLN A 39 -10.92 -13.45 11.03
CA GLN A 39 -11.62 -14.71 11.20
C GLN A 39 -12.82 -14.93 10.25
N PRO A 40 -13.66 -13.91 9.95
CA PRO A 40 -14.78 -14.08 9.02
C PRO A 40 -14.37 -14.40 7.58
N ILE A 41 -13.13 -14.17 7.21
CA ILE A 41 -12.59 -14.40 5.85
C ILE A 41 -11.37 -15.32 5.86
N MET A 42 -11.08 -15.97 6.98
CA MET A 42 -9.84 -16.70 7.18
C MET A 42 -9.63 -17.84 6.16
N GLU A 43 -10.70 -18.50 5.74
CA GLU A 43 -10.67 -19.54 4.69
C GLU A 43 -10.21 -18.99 3.31
N GLN A 44 -10.30 -17.67 3.11
CA GLN A 44 -9.86 -16.99 1.89
C GLN A 44 -8.44 -16.41 2.06
N CYS A 45 -7.83 -16.54 3.24
CA CYS A 45 -6.52 -15.99 3.54
C CYS A 45 -5.42 -17.04 3.34
N LEU A 46 -4.30 -16.62 2.78
CA LEU A 46 -3.06 -17.38 2.73
C LEU A 46 -2.00 -16.65 3.54
N MET A 47 -1.49 -17.29 4.59
CA MET A 47 -0.41 -16.77 5.40
C MET A 47 0.92 -17.40 5.02
N MET A 48 1.88 -16.61 4.56
CA MET A 48 3.18 -17.09 4.07
C MET A 48 4.28 -16.67 5.05
N LYS A 49 5.06 -17.66 5.55
CA LYS A 49 6.18 -17.46 6.46
C LYS A 49 7.49 -17.88 5.79
N GLY A 50 8.59 -17.25 6.20
CA GLY A 50 9.93 -17.61 5.71
C GLY A 50 10.27 -17.03 4.33
N ILE A 51 9.47 -16.10 3.82
CA ILE A 51 9.79 -15.34 2.61
C ILE A 51 10.56 -14.09 3.04
N SER A 52 11.77 -13.95 2.52
CA SER A 52 12.60 -12.76 2.71
C SER A 52 12.44 -11.79 1.54
N GLY A 53 12.51 -10.51 1.85
CA GLY A 53 12.67 -9.46 0.85
C GLY A 53 14.10 -9.42 0.30
N VAL A 54 14.47 -8.29 -0.30
CA VAL A 54 15.84 -8.07 -0.79
C VAL A 54 16.82 -8.06 0.39
N PRO A 55 17.96 -8.76 0.30
CA PRO A 55 19.00 -8.64 1.33
C PRO A 55 19.46 -7.18 1.46
N ILE A 56 19.33 -6.63 2.65
CA ILE A 56 19.70 -5.24 2.93
C ILE A 56 21.16 -5.07 3.38
N ALA A 57 21.88 -6.17 3.53
CA ALA A 57 23.30 -6.16 3.85
C ALA A 57 24.11 -5.70 2.66
N PRO A 58 24.36 -4.61 2.38
CA PRO A 58 25.49 -3.72 2.50
C PRO A 58 25.09 -2.30 2.93
N PHE A 59 23.84 -2.05 3.25
CA PHE A 59 23.42 -0.74 3.72
C PHE A 59 23.61 -0.64 5.23
N ASN A 60 24.45 0.32 5.67
CA ASN A 60 24.54 0.73 7.05
C ASN A 60 23.62 1.94 7.26
N GLY A 61 22.46 1.74 7.84
CA GLY A 61 21.49 2.81 8.12
C GLY A 61 20.28 2.81 7.20
N ALA A 62 19.45 3.83 7.34
CA ALA A 62 18.22 4.07 6.57
C ALA A 62 17.20 2.89 6.53
N PRO A 63 16.97 2.16 7.63
CA PRO A 63 16.10 0.97 7.60
C PRO A 63 14.70 1.30 7.11
N HIS A 64 14.14 2.43 7.47
CA HIS A 64 12.79 2.84 7.05
C HIS A 64 12.69 3.12 5.54
N ALA A 65 13.73 3.73 4.95
CA ALA A 65 13.78 3.94 3.51
C ALA A 65 13.84 2.62 2.74
N LEU A 66 14.68 1.69 3.23
CA LEU A 66 14.86 0.38 2.61
C LEU A 66 13.59 -0.46 2.73
N GLU A 67 13.00 -0.51 3.92
CA GLU A 67 11.79 -1.28 4.21
C GLU A 67 10.64 -0.88 3.27
N LEU A 68 10.34 0.42 3.18
CA LEU A 68 9.23 0.91 2.38
C LEU A 68 9.51 0.81 0.88
N SER A 69 10.69 1.23 0.43
CA SER A 69 10.99 1.30 -0.99
C SER A 69 11.22 -0.07 -1.63
N THR A 70 11.71 -1.06 -0.88
CA THR A 70 11.93 -2.42 -1.41
C THR A 70 10.69 -3.29 -1.42
N TRP A 71 9.66 -2.95 -0.66
CA TRP A 71 8.47 -3.77 -0.47
C TRP A 71 7.80 -4.19 -1.79
N LEU A 72 7.52 -3.27 -2.70
CA LEU A 72 6.91 -3.57 -4.01
C LEU A 72 7.90 -3.56 -5.16
N THR A 73 9.13 -3.09 -4.96
CA THR A 73 10.14 -3.02 -6.03
C THR A 73 11.07 -4.21 -6.05
N ALA A 74 11.19 -4.93 -4.92
CA ALA A 74 12.15 -6.01 -4.71
C ALA A 74 13.59 -5.61 -5.09
N ARG A 75 13.95 -4.33 -4.96
CA ARG A 75 15.25 -3.80 -5.32
C ARG A 75 15.70 -2.72 -4.34
N LEU A 76 17.00 -2.74 -4.00
CA LEU A 76 17.59 -1.70 -3.18
C LEU A 76 17.71 -0.38 -3.96
N PRO A 77 17.52 0.76 -3.28
CA PRO A 77 17.84 2.07 -3.84
C PRO A 77 19.31 2.15 -4.24
N ASN A 78 19.62 2.87 -5.29
CA ASN A 78 21.01 3.09 -5.67
C ASN A 78 21.63 4.19 -4.80
N ALA A 79 22.42 3.81 -3.79
CA ALA A 79 23.09 4.75 -2.89
C ALA A 79 24.10 5.67 -3.59
N SER A 80 24.67 5.23 -4.73
CA SER A 80 25.62 6.05 -5.50
C SER A 80 24.96 7.14 -6.33
N SER A 81 23.65 7.22 -6.36
CA SER A 81 22.87 8.19 -7.15
C SER A 81 22.90 9.61 -6.59
N ARG A 82 23.63 9.87 -5.49
CA ARG A 82 23.79 11.19 -4.85
C ARG A 82 22.47 11.90 -4.61
N GLY A 83 21.57 11.23 -3.90
CA GLY A 83 20.24 11.79 -3.58
C GLY A 83 19.24 11.78 -4.74
N ARG A 84 19.58 11.21 -5.91
CA ARG A 84 18.61 11.01 -6.99
C ARG A 84 17.89 9.69 -6.83
N ILE A 85 16.59 9.68 -7.20
CA ILE A 85 15.80 8.47 -7.15
C ILE A 85 16.25 7.52 -8.26
N ASN A 86 16.61 6.29 -7.88
CA ASN A 86 16.89 5.21 -8.80
C ASN A 86 16.71 3.86 -8.10
N ILE A 87 15.60 3.19 -8.40
CA ILE A 87 15.24 1.91 -7.79
C ILE A 87 14.74 0.90 -8.83
N SER A 88 13.45 0.77 -9.01
CA SER A 88 12.80 -0.08 -10.02
C SER A 88 11.34 0.34 -10.17
N ILE A 89 10.67 -0.13 -11.20
CA ILE A 89 9.21 -0.12 -11.25
C ILE A 89 8.66 -1.05 -10.16
N SER A 90 7.60 -0.65 -9.49
CA SER A 90 6.96 -1.46 -8.44
C SER A 90 5.93 -2.45 -9.01
N ALA A 91 5.68 -3.54 -8.31
CA ALA A 91 4.79 -4.61 -8.76
C ALA A 91 3.35 -4.14 -9.00
N ASP A 92 2.82 -3.24 -8.17
CA ASP A 92 1.51 -2.62 -8.33
C ASP A 92 1.42 -1.82 -9.64
N GLN A 93 2.48 -1.09 -10.03
CA GLN A 93 2.53 -0.34 -11.28
C GLN A 93 2.72 -1.25 -12.51
N ILE A 94 3.43 -2.36 -12.37
CA ILE A 94 3.45 -3.41 -13.41
C ILE A 94 2.03 -3.95 -13.62
N MET A 95 1.33 -4.28 -12.53
CA MET A 95 -0.06 -4.75 -12.61
C MET A 95 -1.00 -3.71 -13.20
N ALA A 96 -0.86 -2.43 -12.81
CA ALA A 96 -1.63 -1.33 -13.36
C ALA A 96 -1.47 -1.19 -14.89
N ASN A 97 -0.27 -1.44 -15.40
CA ASN A 97 -0.02 -1.43 -16.86
C ASN A 97 -0.79 -2.53 -17.60
N TYR A 98 -1.03 -3.68 -16.94
CA TYR A 98 -1.77 -4.80 -17.57
C TYR A 98 -3.29 -4.67 -17.45
N VAL A 99 -3.80 -4.20 -16.30
CA VAL A 99 -5.25 -4.21 -16.03
C VAL A 99 -5.87 -2.82 -16.00
N GLY A 100 -5.07 -1.77 -15.90
CA GLY A 100 -5.53 -0.40 -15.65
C GLY A 100 -6.37 0.21 -16.79
N SER A 101 -6.21 -0.28 -18.02
CA SER A 101 -7.04 0.17 -19.15
C SER A 101 -8.51 -0.25 -19.04
N GLN A 102 -8.82 -1.17 -18.14
CA GLN A 102 -10.19 -1.67 -17.92
C GLN A 102 -10.97 -0.86 -16.88
N THR A 103 -10.35 0.13 -16.27
CA THR A 103 -10.92 0.94 -15.20
C THR A 103 -10.69 2.43 -15.45
N LEU A 104 -11.51 3.28 -14.81
CA LEU A 104 -11.37 4.74 -14.91
C LEU A 104 -10.01 5.23 -14.39
N LEU A 105 -9.53 4.62 -13.29
CA LEU A 105 -8.21 4.89 -12.73
C LEU A 105 -7.37 3.61 -12.87
N PRO A 106 -6.23 3.66 -13.56
CA PRO A 106 -5.33 2.51 -13.70
C PRO A 106 -4.79 2.03 -12.34
N SER A 107 -4.53 2.96 -11.43
CA SER A 107 -4.11 2.70 -10.06
C SER A 107 -4.55 3.83 -9.13
N LEU A 108 -4.55 3.55 -7.83
CA LEU A 108 -4.88 4.50 -6.78
C LEU A 108 -3.93 4.29 -5.61
N GLU A 109 -3.01 5.21 -5.43
CA GLU A 109 -2.03 5.20 -4.35
C GLU A 109 -2.55 6.05 -3.20
N LEU A 110 -2.53 5.47 -2.00
CA LEU A 110 -3.02 6.10 -0.77
C LEU A 110 -1.94 6.08 0.29
N ALA A 111 -1.86 7.14 1.09
CA ALA A 111 -0.98 7.21 2.25
C ALA A 111 -1.69 7.86 3.44
N THR A 112 -1.15 7.63 4.63
CA THR A 112 -1.64 8.24 5.88
C THR A 112 -0.84 9.46 6.31
N MET A 113 0.30 9.69 5.66
CA MET A 113 1.22 10.79 5.96
C MET A 113 1.62 11.54 4.69
N PRO A 114 1.90 12.85 4.79
CA PRO A 114 2.43 13.62 3.67
C PRO A 114 3.72 13.01 3.13
N GLN A 115 3.84 13.02 1.82
CA GLN A 115 5.06 12.57 1.14
C GLN A 115 6.11 13.68 1.12
N THR A 116 7.38 13.30 1.17
CA THR A 116 8.52 14.21 1.16
C THR A 116 9.39 14.00 -0.07
N TRP A 117 10.07 15.07 -0.50
CA TRP A 117 10.85 15.11 -1.74
C TRP A 117 12.25 15.70 -1.53
N LYS A 118 12.73 15.73 -0.29
CA LYS A 118 14.04 16.28 0.07
C LYS A 118 15.11 15.20 0.06
N GLU A 119 16.37 15.60 -0.07
CA GLU A 119 17.48 14.74 0.27
C GLU A 119 17.60 14.67 1.80
N ASN A 120 17.78 13.47 2.33
CA ASN A 120 17.90 13.30 3.77
C ASN A 120 19.36 13.17 4.20
N GLN A 121 19.57 13.21 5.53
CA GLN A 121 20.91 13.17 6.14
C GLN A 121 21.62 11.81 5.97
N GLU A 122 20.91 10.74 5.63
CA GLU A 122 21.46 9.40 5.43
C GLU A 122 21.93 9.17 3.98
N GLY A 123 21.93 10.19 3.14
CA GLY A 123 22.39 10.12 1.75
C GLY A 123 21.41 9.47 0.78
N LEU A 124 20.18 9.21 1.21
CA LEU A 124 19.10 8.74 0.37
C LEU A 124 18.05 9.83 0.16
N HIS A 125 17.37 9.79 -0.97
CA HIS A 125 16.26 10.70 -1.23
C HIS A 125 15.06 10.38 -0.33
N GLU A 126 14.41 11.40 0.27
CA GLU A 126 13.30 11.18 1.21
C GLU A 126 12.07 10.49 0.57
N ALA A 127 11.96 10.49 -0.75
CA ALA A 127 10.95 9.72 -1.44
C ALA A 127 10.99 8.22 -1.07
N TYR A 128 12.15 7.68 -0.72
CA TYR A 128 12.26 6.29 -0.26
C TYR A 128 11.63 6.04 1.11
N TYR A 129 11.44 7.08 1.92
CA TYR A 129 10.77 7.01 3.22
C TYR A 129 9.25 7.23 3.13
N SER A 130 8.75 7.65 1.97
CA SER A 130 7.35 8.10 1.84
C SER A 130 6.61 7.51 0.64
N HIS A 131 7.31 6.82 -0.27
CA HIS A 131 6.69 6.20 -1.45
C HIS A 131 7.00 4.71 -1.53
N CYS A 132 5.99 3.89 -1.76
CA CYS A 132 6.13 2.47 -2.05
C CYS A 132 5.87 2.11 -3.52
N SER A 133 5.22 3.01 -4.26
CA SER A 133 4.87 2.82 -5.67
C SER A 133 5.77 3.63 -6.59
N TYR A 134 6.29 2.99 -7.63
CA TYR A 134 7.21 3.59 -8.60
C TYR A 134 6.79 3.20 -10.02
N ARG A 135 6.47 4.21 -10.84
CA ARG A 135 6.07 4.02 -12.24
C ARG A 135 7.26 3.70 -13.15
N SER A 136 8.43 4.16 -12.77
CA SER A 136 9.71 3.86 -13.42
C SER A 136 10.83 3.89 -12.38
N PRO A 137 12.06 3.49 -12.71
CA PRO A 137 13.19 3.56 -11.77
C PRO A 137 13.43 4.92 -11.11
N THR A 138 12.99 5.99 -11.74
CA THR A 138 13.24 7.36 -11.29
C THR A 138 11.98 8.14 -10.95
N GLN A 139 10.81 7.52 -11.08
CA GLN A 139 9.52 8.20 -10.93
C GLN A 139 8.64 7.52 -9.87
N PRO A 140 8.73 7.95 -8.60
CA PRO A 140 7.77 7.55 -7.58
C PRO A 140 6.39 8.11 -7.93
N VAL A 141 5.35 7.38 -7.51
CA VAL A 141 3.96 7.77 -7.73
C VAL A 141 3.44 8.48 -6.48
N PRO A 142 2.98 9.73 -6.60
CA PRO A 142 2.40 10.44 -5.48
C PRO A 142 1.16 9.72 -4.95
N ALA A 143 1.06 9.60 -3.63
CA ALA A 143 -0.12 9.04 -2.97
C ALA A 143 -1.03 10.14 -2.44
N GLU A 144 -2.33 9.89 -2.49
CA GLU A 144 -3.35 10.79 -1.95
C GLU A 144 -3.54 10.52 -0.45
N ILE A 145 -3.56 11.57 0.34
CA ILE A 145 -3.71 11.51 1.81
C ILE A 145 -5.05 12.06 2.28
N ASP A 146 -5.75 12.84 1.44
CA ASP A 146 -7.05 13.40 1.77
C ASP A 146 -8.17 12.48 1.23
N PRO A 147 -8.99 11.87 2.10
CA PRO A 147 -10.10 11.03 1.67
C PRO A 147 -11.12 11.74 0.78
N ARG A 148 -11.25 13.06 0.87
CA ARG A 148 -12.15 13.85 0.01
C ARG A 148 -11.62 13.90 -1.41
N ASN A 149 -10.30 14.03 -1.57
CA ASN A 149 -9.67 14.00 -2.88
C ASN A 149 -9.79 12.61 -3.50
N VAL A 150 -9.65 11.55 -2.70
CA VAL A 150 -9.89 10.16 -3.14
C VAL A 150 -11.31 10.03 -3.67
N LEU A 151 -12.30 10.49 -2.90
CA LEU A 151 -13.71 10.48 -3.29
C LEU A 151 -13.93 11.25 -4.60
N ASN A 152 -13.35 12.45 -4.73
CA ASN A 152 -13.45 13.26 -5.92
C ASN A 152 -12.78 12.62 -7.15
N ARG A 153 -11.67 11.91 -6.97
CA ARG A 153 -11.01 11.15 -8.05
C ARG A 153 -11.84 9.96 -8.52
N LEU A 154 -12.51 9.29 -7.60
CA LEU A 154 -13.34 8.12 -7.90
C LEU A 154 -14.72 8.50 -8.49
N PHE A 155 -15.32 9.59 -8.02
CA PHE A 155 -16.73 9.91 -8.29
C PHE A 155 -16.95 11.31 -8.89
N GLY A 156 -15.90 12.10 -9.10
CA GLY A 156 -15.98 13.46 -9.63
C GLY A 156 -16.31 14.52 -8.58
N LYS A 157 -15.95 15.77 -8.89
CA LYS A 157 -16.30 16.91 -8.04
C LYS A 157 -17.80 17.19 -8.16
N ASN A 158 -18.49 17.36 -7.02
CA ASN A 158 -19.87 17.83 -6.89
C ASN A 158 -20.98 16.93 -7.42
N GLY A 159 -20.82 15.62 -7.46
CA GLY A 159 -21.97 14.77 -7.85
C GLY A 159 -22.60 15.18 -9.18
N GLN A 160 -21.85 15.80 -10.08
CA GLN A 160 -22.33 16.05 -11.43
C GLN A 160 -22.57 14.70 -12.08
N GLU A 161 -23.83 14.37 -12.15
CA GLU A 161 -24.45 13.13 -12.63
C GLU A 161 -24.20 12.81 -14.12
N GLY A 162 -23.13 13.30 -14.70
CA GLY A 162 -22.88 13.18 -16.13
C GLY A 162 -22.16 11.92 -16.59
N ARG A 163 -21.43 11.22 -15.70
CA ARG A 163 -20.64 10.01 -16.07
C ARG A 163 -20.52 8.92 -15.01
N VAL A 164 -21.11 9.09 -13.84
CA VAL A 164 -21.12 8.10 -12.76
C VAL A 164 -22.54 7.56 -12.53
N SER A 165 -23.28 7.31 -13.58
CA SER A 165 -24.66 6.81 -13.47
C SER A 165 -24.79 5.37 -13.01
N LYS A 166 -23.69 4.71 -12.63
CA LYS A 166 -23.69 3.35 -12.09
C LYS A 166 -22.60 3.14 -11.03
N VAL A 167 -22.58 3.99 -9.99
CA VAL A 167 -21.92 3.59 -8.75
C VAL A 167 -22.80 2.49 -8.15
N ASP A 168 -22.26 1.29 -8.09
CA ASP A 168 -22.91 0.16 -7.44
C ASP A 168 -23.32 0.60 -6.03
N PRO A 169 -24.56 0.36 -5.58
CA PRO A 169 -24.99 0.61 -4.19
C PRO A 169 -24.01 0.04 -3.14
N TRP A 170 -23.31 -1.01 -3.50
CA TRP A 170 -22.26 -1.63 -2.69
C TRP A 170 -21.03 -0.75 -2.51
N ASP A 171 -20.59 -0.07 -3.57
CA ASP A 171 -19.45 0.86 -3.52
C ASP A 171 -19.78 2.10 -2.65
N ARG A 172 -21.03 2.57 -2.67
CA ARG A 172 -21.52 3.63 -1.75
C ARG A 172 -21.51 3.16 -0.30
N GLN A 173 -22.01 1.97 -0.03
CA GLN A 173 -22.07 1.41 1.33
C GLN A 173 -20.68 1.15 1.91
N MET A 174 -19.71 0.76 1.08
CA MET A 174 -18.32 0.59 1.49
C MET A 174 -17.65 1.93 1.82
N LEU A 175 -17.89 2.96 1.01
CA LEU A 175 -17.40 4.32 1.27
C LEU A 175 -17.99 4.92 2.55
N ASP A 176 -19.29 4.71 2.80
CA ASP A 176 -19.95 5.16 4.01
C ASP A 176 -19.38 4.47 5.27
N LYS A 177 -19.03 3.18 5.18
CA LYS A 177 -18.34 2.44 6.25
C LYS A 177 -16.92 2.97 6.49
N VAL A 178 -16.14 3.22 5.44
CA VAL A 178 -14.79 3.80 5.56
C VAL A 178 -14.85 5.20 6.16
N LEU A 179 -15.79 6.02 5.72
CA LEU A 179 -16.00 7.37 6.26
C LEU A 179 -16.49 7.35 7.71
N SER A 180 -17.35 6.42 8.10
CA SER A 180 -17.79 6.28 9.49
C SER A 180 -16.62 5.81 10.39
N GLY A 181 -15.86 4.80 9.97
CA GLY A 181 -14.69 4.34 10.71
C GLY A 181 -13.61 5.42 10.86
N ALA A 182 -13.38 6.25 9.83
CA ALA A 182 -12.45 7.37 9.91
C ALA A 182 -12.94 8.50 10.85
N ARG A 183 -14.25 8.66 11.04
CA ARG A 183 -14.82 9.60 12.01
C ARG A 183 -14.70 9.08 13.44
N ASP A 184 -14.82 7.79 13.66
CA ASP A 184 -14.71 7.17 14.99
C ASP A 184 -13.26 7.15 15.49
N LEU A 185 -12.27 7.12 14.60
CA LEU A 185 -10.85 7.27 14.93
C LEU A 185 -10.42 8.72 15.30
N ARG A 186 -11.29 9.71 15.08
CA ARG A 186 -11.04 11.11 15.43
C ARG A 186 -11.66 11.52 16.79
N ARG A 187 -12.32 10.63 17.48
CA ARG A 187 -12.85 10.80 18.84
C ARG A 187 -11.96 10.12 19.84
#